data_b37fd5934b5fb00f93769a0f1a9302a5
#
_entry.id   b37fd5934b5fb00f93769a0f1a9302a5
#
_cell.length_a   1.000
_cell.length_b   1.000
_cell.length_c   1.000
_cell.angle_alpha   90.00
_cell.angle_beta   90.00
_cell.angle_gamma   90.00
#
_symmetry.space_group_name_H-M   'P 1'
#
loop_
_entity.id
_entity.type
_entity.pdbx_description
1 polymer ?
#
loop_
_entity_poly.entity_id
_entity_poly.type
_entity_poly.pdbx_seq_one_letter_code
_entity_poly.pdbx_strand_id
1 'polypeptide(L)'
;MAIVKHIKSRNANYSAAINYLLFEHDEKTGKKIPDESGRSILRKEFYMDGLNCDPMSFDKECELTNAHFHKNKKHEDIKSHHYIISYDPADVTENGLTGEKAQAISLELAKQMFPGYQALVVTHTDGHNESGNIHTHIVINSVRKDAVERQSYMDKPHEEAAGYKHRSTDKFMNAFKKTVMERCQQEGLHQIDLLALAERKITQKEYMTQKHGQQKLYEINQKIIQDGLKPTSTVFLTQGSVGYSLRQISPAPGCKSPDKCEGNAEPGLCSSGKTF
;
A
#
# COMPACT_ATOMS: atom_id res chain seq x y z
N MET A 1 0.87 12.62 5.17
CA MET A 1 2.16 11.93 5.48
C MET A 1 2.51 10.93 4.39
N ALA A 2 3.75 10.93 3.91
CA ALA A 2 4.16 9.95 2.92
C ALA A 2 4.39 8.57 3.58
N ILE A 3 3.90 7.50 2.92
CA ILE A 3 4.06 6.10 3.36
C ILE A 3 4.75 5.32 2.24
N VAL A 4 5.63 4.42 2.62
CA VAL A 4 6.37 3.56 1.68
C VAL A 4 5.90 2.11 1.80
N LYS A 5 5.53 1.51 0.66
CA LYS A 5 5.23 0.07 0.54
C LYS A 5 6.16 -0.57 -0.48
N HIS A 6 6.56 -1.82 -0.25
CA HIS A 6 7.40 -2.58 -1.16
C HIS A 6 6.80 -3.96 -1.46
N ILE A 7 6.79 -4.34 -2.73
CA ILE A 7 6.27 -5.62 -3.23
C ILE A 7 7.32 -6.27 -4.13
N LYS A 8 7.56 -7.56 -3.96
CA LYS A 8 8.42 -8.38 -4.83
C LYS A 8 7.55 -9.13 -5.83
N SER A 9 7.88 -9.07 -7.11
CA SER A 9 7.15 -9.77 -8.16
C SER A 9 8.00 -10.87 -8.79
N ARG A 10 7.39 -12.04 -8.94
CA ARG A 10 7.94 -13.17 -9.73
C ARG A 10 7.32 -13.25 -11.11
N ASN A 11 6.41 -12.35 -11.46
CA ASN A 11 5.78 -12.31 -12.76
C ASN A 11 6.83 -12.01 -13.83
N ALA A 12 6.97 -12.89 -14.80
CA ALA A 12 7.89 -12.71 -15.92
C ALA A 12 7.36 -11.70 -16.95
N ASN A 13 6.08 -11.42 -16.95
CA ASN A 13 5.46 -10.46 -17.84
C ASN A 13 5.56 -9.04 -17.25
N TYR A 14 6.56 -8.29 -17.66
CA TYR A 14 6.75 -6.89 -17.26
C TYR A 14 5.65 -5.97 -17.82
N SER A 15 5.01 -6.33 -18.95
CA SER A 15 3.86 -5.60 -19.49
C SER A 15 2.68 -5.61 -18.51
N ALA A 16 2.59 -6.59 -17.61
CA ALA A 16 1.56 -6.62 -16.58
C ALA A 16 1.66 -5.43 -15.63
N ALA A 17 2.87 -4.96 -15.32
CA ALA A 17 3.07 -3.77 -14.52
C ALA A 17 2.62 -2.50 -15.27
N ILE A 18 3.01 -2.36 -16.54
CA ILE A 18 2.57 -1.24 -17.39
C ILE A 18 1.04 -1.23 -17.48
N ASN A 19 0.45 -2.36 -17.78
CA ASN A 19 -1.00 -2.51 -17.89
C ASN A 19 -1.73 -2.11 -16.60
N TYR A 20 -1.22 -2.58 -15.45
CA TYR A 20 -1.79 -2.23 -14.14
C TYR A 20 -1.72 -0.74 -13.85
N LEU A 21 -0.65 -0.08 -14.27
CA LEU A 21 -0.42 1.33 -13.98
C LEU A 21 -1.16 2.27 -14.94
N LEU A 22 -1.39 1.87 -16.20
CA LEU A 22 -1.98 2.74 -17.22
C LEU A 22 -3.49 2.60 -17.34
N PHE A 23 -4.05 1.42 -17.07
CA PHE A 23 -5.48 1.16 -17.27
C PHE A 23 -6.26 1.13 -15.96
N GLU A 24 -7.55 1.46 -16.05
CA GLU A 24 -8.47 1.32 -14.93
C GLU A 24 -8.74 -0.16 -14.63
N HIS A 25 -8.79 -0.49 -13.33
CA HIS A 25 -9.05 -1.84 -12.85
C HIS A 25 -10.15 -1.83 -11.80
N ASP A 26 -11.03 -2.81 -11.88
CA ASP A 26 -12.02 -3.09 -10.84
C ASP A 26 -11.30 -3.52 -9.55
N GLU A 27 -11.55 -2.82 -8.46
CA GLU A 27 -10.85 -3.04 -7.18
C GLU A 27 -11.10 -4.41 -6.55
N LYS A 28 -12.27 -5.01 -6.83
CA LYS A 28 -12.66 -6.30 -6.25
C LYS A 28 -12.08 -7.46 -7.02
N THR A 29 -12.08 -7.36 -8.34
CA THR A 29 -11.67 -8.47 -9.22
C THR A 29 -10.24 -8.32 -9.73
N GLY A 30 -9.66 -7.10 -9.69
CA GLY A 30 -8.35 -6.77 -10.26
C GLY A 30 -8.32 -6.85 -11.79
N LYS A 31 -9.48 -6.95 -12.44
CA LYS A 31 -9.58 -7.01 -13.90
C LYS A 31 -9.69 -5.60 -14.49
N LYS A 32 -9.15 -5.42 -15.70
CA LYS A 32 -9.31 -4.17 -16.45
C LYS A 32 -10.78 -3.86 -16.69
N ILE A 33 -11.16 -2.60 -16.57
CA ILE A 33 -12.50 -2.12 -16.87
C ILE A 33 -12.56 -1.87 -18.38
N PRO A 34 -13.48 -2.52 -19.14
CA PRO A 34 -13.68 -2.25 -20.55
C PRO A 34 -14.62 -1.05 -20.77
N ASP A 35 -14.43 -0.32 -21.86
CA ASP A 35 -15.40 0.63 -22.40
C ASP A 35 -16.55 -0.09 -23.13
N GLU A 36 -17.49 0.67 -23.67
CA GLU A 36 -18.64 0.14 -24.43
C GLU A 36 -18.24 -0.68 -25.67
N SER A 37 -17.02 -0.47 -26.20
CA SER A 37 -16.46 -1.21 -27.34
C SER A 37 -15.62 -2.42 -26.93
N GLY A 38 -15.51 -2.70 -25.63
CA GLY A 38 -14.70 -3.81 -25.07
C GLY A 38 -13.20 -3.50 -24.96
N ARG A 39 -12.76 -2.25 -25.17
CA ARG A 39 -11.36 -1.85 -24.99
C ARG A 39 -11.13 -1.44 -23.55
N SER A 40 -9.91 -1.72 -23.05
CA SER A 40 -9.53 -1.29 -21.68
C SER A 40 -9.52 0.23 -21.58
N ILE A 41 -10.14 0.77 -20.53
CA ILE A 41 -10.17 2.21 -20.24
C ILE A 41 -8.81 2.64 -19.72
N LEU A 42 -8.22 3.65 -20.36
CA LEU A 42 -7.01 4.31 -19.88
C LEU A 42 -7.36 5.20 -18.68
N ARG A 43 -6.49 5.27 -17.67
CA ARG A 43 -6.68 6.20 -16.54
C ARG A 43 -6.75 7.64 -17.04
N LYS A 44 -7.62 8.44 -16.44
CA LYS A 44 -7.87 9.82 -16.86
C LYS A 44 -6.67 10.73 -16.64
N GLU A 45 -5.96 10.53 -15.52
CA GLU A 45 -4.82 11.33 -15.16
C GLU A 45 -3.73 10.44 -14.55
N PHE A 46 -2.56 10.45 -15.18
CA PHE A 46 -1.34 9.84 -14.66
C PHE A 46 -0.11 10.54 -15.26
N TYR A 47 0.98 10.50 -14.54
CA TYR A 47 2.29 10.98 -14.96
C TYR A 47 3.23 9.79 -15.05
N MET A 48 4.04 9.70 -16.12
CA MET A 48 4.88 8.53 -16.34
C MET A 48 6.25 8.93 -16.90
N ASP A 49 7.31 8.41 -16.28
CA ASP A 49 8.69 8.53 -16.71
C ASP A 49 9.43 7.20 -16.67
N GLY A 50 10.45 7.07 -17.51
CA GLY A 50 11.41 5.96 -17.49
C GLY A 50 12.75 6.39 -16.87
N LEU A 51 13.36 5.53 -16.09
CA LEU A 51 14.74 5.66 -15.65
C LEU A 51 15.58 4.59 -16.35
N ASN A 52 16.61 4.99 -17.09
CA ASN A 52 17.50 4.12 -17.89
C ASN A 52 16.76 3.23 -18.90
N CYS A 53 15.56 3.61 -19.29
CA CYS A 53 14.73 2.94 -20.29
C CYS A 53 13.67 3.90 -20.84
N ASP A 54 13.12 3.59 -22.01
CA ASP A 54 11.89 4.21 -22.47
C ASP A 54 10.70 3.60 -21.70
N PRO A 55 9.79 4.43 -21.12
CA PRO A 55 8.70 3.92 -20.31
C PRO A 55 7.72 3.02 -21.09
N MET A 56 7.55 3.26 -22.40
CA MET A 56 6.64 2.45 -23.25
C MET A 56 7.25 1.11 -23.68
N SER A 57 8.58 0.99 -23.65
CA SER A 57 9.30 -0.25 -23.95
C SER A 57 9.97 -0.91 -22.73
N PHE A 58 9.63 -0.44 -21.53
CA PHE A 58 10.19 -0.92 -20.27
C PHE A 58 10.21 -2.45 -20.15
N ASP A 59 9.13 -3.12 -20.57
CA ASP A 59 9.00 -4.57 -20.54
C ASP A 59 10.07 -5.26 -21.42
N LYS A 60 10.22 -4.79 -22.65
CA LYS A 60 11.18 -5.38 -23.61
C LYS A 60 12.61 -5.08 -23.23
N GLU A 61 12.89 -3.88 -22.77
CA GLU A 61 14.22 -3.52 -22.31
C GLU A 61 14.64 -4.32 -21.07
N CYS A 62 13.72 -4.58 -20.12
CA CYS A 62 13.97 -5.45 -18.99
C CYS A 62 14.26 -6.89 -19.41
N GLU A 63 13.49 -7.44 -20.37
CA GLU A 63 13.72 -8.76 -20.93
C GLU A 63 15.11 -8.86 -21.57
N LEU A 64 15.51 -7.86 -22.37
CA LEU A 64 16.84 -7.81 -23.01
C LEU A 64 17.97 -7.74 -21.98
N THR A 65 17.83 -6.89 -20.94
CA THR A 65 18.82 -6.81 -19.85
C THR A 65 18.95 -8.13 -19.11
N ASN A 66 17.84 -8.79 -18.80
CA ASN A 66 17.84 -10.09 -18.12
C ASN A 66 18.47 -11.18 -18.99
N ALA A 67 18.21 -11.18 -20.29
CA ALA A 67 18.81 -12.11 -21.25
C ALA A 67 20.34 -11.88 -21.37
N HIS A 68 20.78 -10.62 -21.48
CA HIS A 68 22.19 -10.24 -21.56
C HIS A 68 23.00 -10.76 -20.36
N PHE A 69 22.47 -10.56 -19.14
CA PHE A 69 23.15 -11.03 -17.92
C PHE A 69 22.80 -12.47 -17.52
N HIS A 70 22.03 -13.19 -18.32
CA HIS A 70 21.58 -14.57 -18.05
C HIS A 70 20.85 -14.72 -16.71
N LYS A 71 20.07 -13.70 -16.29
CA LYS A 71 19.31 -13.66 -15.04
C LYS A 71 17.81 -13.95 -15.26
N ASN A 72 17.11 -14.14 -14.16
CA ASN A 72 15.64 -14.27 -14.11
C ASN A 72 15.06 -15.42 -14.95
N LYS A 73 15.83 -16.50 -15.15
CA LYS A 73 15.43 -17.66 -15.95
C LYS A 73 14.45 -18.58 -15.24
N LYS A 74 14.53 -18.67 -13.92
CA LYS A 74 13.70 -19.56 -13.11
C LYS A 74 12.38 -18.91 -12.75
N HIS A 75 11.31 -19.71 -12.59
CA HIS A 75 9.99 -19.23 -12.19
C HIS A 75 10.03 -18.53 -10.83
N GLU A 76 10.74 -19.07 -9.86
CA GLU A 76 10.88 -18.56 -8.50
C GLU A 76 11.73 -17.30 -8.36
N ASP A 77 12.46 -16.91 -9.42
CA ASP A 77 13.25 -15.68 -9.41
C ASP A 77 12.37 -14.45 -9.23
N ILE A 78 12.79 -13.53 -8.36
CA ILE A 78 12.20 -12.20 -8.31
C ILE A 78 12.61 -11.45 -9.58
N LYS A 79 11.62 -11.07 -10.38
CA LYS A 79 11.80 -10.41 -11.68
C LYS A 79 11.83 -8.90 -11.55
N SER A 80 10.96 -8.36 -10.70
CA SER A 80 10.85 -6.91 -10.46
C SER A 80 10.55 -6.61 -9.00
N HIS A 81 10.82 -5.37 -8.61
CA HIS A 81 10.42 -4.82 -7.33
C HIS A 81 9.53 -3.61 -7.59
N HIS A 82 8.46 -3.51 -6.83
CA HIS A 82 7.49 -2.43 -6.93
C HIS A 82 7.47 -1.68 -5.60
N TYR A 83 7.87 -0.43 -5.63
CA TYR A 83 7.83 0.50 -4.52
C TYR A 83 6.68 1.47 -4.73
N ILE A 84 5.94 1.77 -3.68
CA ILE A 84 4.81 2.70 -3.73
C ILE A 84 5.06 3.76 -2.67
N ILE A 85 5.01 5.02 -3.06
CA ILE A 85 5.05 6.18 -2.18
C ILE A 85 3.66 6.80 -2.22
N SER A 86 2.94 6.77 -1.09
CA SER A 86 1.61 7.41 -0.97
C SER A 86 1.76 8.67 -0.13
N TYR A 87 1.33 9.80 -0.68
CA TYR A 87 1.40 11.10 -0.02
C TYR A 87 0.16 11.35 0.85
N ASP A 88 0.23 12.34 1.74
CA ASP A 88 -0.93 12.73 2.54
C ASP A 88 -1.96 13.45 1.65
N PRO A 89 -3.24 13.09 1.69
CA PRO A 89 -4.26 13.85 0.98
C PRO A 89 -4.30 15.33 1.38
N ALA A 90 -3.99 15.66 2.65
CA ALA A 90 -3.91 17.04 3.12
C ALA A 90 -2.83 17.86 2.40
N ASP A 91 -1.76 17.22 1.90
CA ASP A 91 -0.70 17.91 1.16
C ASP A 91 -1.20 18.55 -0.14
N VAL A 92 -2.28 18.04 -0.72
CA VAL A 92 -2.91 18.62 -1.92
C VAL A 92 -3.48 20.01 -1.61
N THR A 93 -4.20 20.14 -0.49
CA THR A 93 -4.90 21.37 -0.11
C THR A 93 -4.03 22.32 0.70
N GLU A 94 -3.14 21.80 1.54
CA GLU A 94 -2.36 22.59 2.49
C GLU A 94 -0.98 22.97 1.95
N ASN A 95 -0.34 22.08 1.18
CA ASN A 95 1.04 22.24 0.72
C ASN A 95 1.16 22.31 -0.81
N GLY A 96 0.03 22.36 -1.54
CA GLY A 96 0.01 22.51 -3.00
C GLY A 96 0.65 21.34 -3.73
N LEU A 97 0.55 20.11 -3.20
CA LEU A 97 1.03 18.91 -3.88
C LEU A 97 0.14 18.63 -5.09
N THR A 98 0.75 18.56 -6.27
CA THR A 98 0.11 18.14 -7.52
C THR A 98 0.66 16.80 -7.98
N GLY A 99 -0.03 16.13 -8.91
CA GLY A 99 0.48 14.89 -9.52
C GLY A 99 1.83 15.09 -10.20
N GLU A 100 2.02 16.22 -10.89
CA GLU A 100 3.29 16.58 -11.53
C GLU A 100 4.43 16.77 -10.50
N LYS A 101 4.16 17.49 -9.40
CA LYS A 101 5.15 17.67 -8.32
C LYS A 101 5.51 16.34 -7.67
N ALA A 102 4.53 15.49 -7.41
CA ALA A 102 4.74 14.15 -6.85
C ALA A 102 5.56 13.26 -7.80
N GLN A 103 5.30 13.34 -9.12
CA GLN A 103 6.08 12.64 -10.13
C GLN A 103 7.54 13.11 -10.13
N ALA A 104 7.80 14.41 -10.14
CA ALA A 104 9.16 14.98 -10.11
C ALA A 104 9.93 14.54 -8.87
N ILE A 105 9.31 14.63 -7.68
CA ILE A 105 9.88 14.15 -6.41
C ILE A 105 10.26 12.67 -6.50
N SER A 106 9.32 11.85 -6.97
CA SER A 106 9.51 10.40 -7.00
C SER A 106 10.51 9.96 -8.06
N LEU A 107 10.62 10.68 -9.18
CA LEU A 107 11.64 10.43 -10.20
C LEU A 107 13.05 10.72 -9.67
N GLU A 108 13.23 11.80 -8.91
CA GLU A 108 14.51 12.08 -8.26
C GLU A 108 14.86 11.05 -7.20
N LEU A 109 13.88 10.63 -6.38
CA LEU A 109 14.05 9.54 -5.42
C LEU A 109 14.45 8.23 -6.14
N ALA A 110 13.83 7.95 -7.29
CA ALA A 110 14.17 6.77 -8.08
C ALA A 110 15.61 6.84 -8.62
N LYS A 111 16.05 8.00 -9.13
CA LYS A 111 17.43 8.22 -9.58
C LYS A 111 18.45 8.02 -8.47
N GLN A 112 18.15 8.51 -7.27
CA GLN A 112 19.04 8.42 -6.11
C GLN A 112 19.11 7.00 -5.54
N MET A 113 17.97 6.31 -5.45
CA MET A 113 17.87 5.03 -4.72
C MET A 113 18.02 3.81 -5.62
N PHE A 114 17.76 3.94 -6.93
CA PHE A 114 17.88 2.85 -7.90
C PHE A 114 18.86 3.16 -9.04
N PRO A 115 20.06 3.68 -8.75
CA PRO A 115 21.03 4.01 -9.78
C PRO A 115 21.40 2.77 -10.60
N GLY A 116 21.43 2.92 -11.93
CA GLY A 116 21.79 1.85 -12.87
C GLY A 116 20.69 0.80 -13.08
N TYR A 117 19.54 0.89 -12.40
CA TYR A 117 18.38 0.04 -12.70
C TYR A 117 17.49 0.69 -13.76
N GLN A 118 16.82 -0.14 -14.54
CA GLN A 118 15.68 0.30 -15.33
C GLN A 118 14.47 0.42 -14.42
N ALA A 119 13.80 1.55 -14.47
CA ALA A 119 12.61 1.80 -13.67
C ALA A 119 11.51 2.48 -14.48
N LEU A 120 10.27 2.10 -14.18
CA LEU A 120 9.06 2.80 -14.59
C LEU A 120 8.52 3.55 -13.38
N VAL A 121 8.39 4.87 -13.48
CA VAL A 121 7.86 5.74 -12.42
C VAL A 121 6.54 6.30 -12.88
N VAL A 122 5.45 5.97 -12.17
CA VAL A 122 4.10 6.39 -12.54
C VAL A 122 3.38 6.95 -11.33
N THR A 123 2.90 8.18 -11.42
CA THR A 123 2.08 8.83 -10.40
C THR A 123 0.62 8.84 -10.79
N HIS A 124 -0.23 8.45 -9.86
CA HIS A 124 -1.69 8.50 -9.94
C HIS A 124 -2.23 9.56 -8.99
N THR A 125 -3.30 10.24 -9.40
CA THR A 125 -4.01 11.24 -8.60
C THR A 125 -5.38 10.74 -8.10
N ASP A 126 -5.81 9.57 -8.56
CA ASP A 126 -7.13 8.97 -8.37
C ASP A 126 -7.21 8.00 -7.17
N GLY A 127 -6.44 8.09 -6.18
CA GLY A 127 -6.34 7.19 -5.00
C GLY A 127 -7.40 6.08 -4.89
N HIS A 128 -7.08 4.93 -4.32
CA HIS A 128 -8.05 3.86 -4.10
C HIS A 128 -9.27 4.36 -3.30
N ASN A 129 -10.48 3.97 -3.69
CA ASN A 129 -11.76 4.32 -3.07
C ASN A 129 -12.06 5.83 -3.10
N GLU A 130 -11.79 6.50 -4.22
CA GLU A 130 -12.09 7.93 -4.39
C GLU A 130 -11.46 8.83 -3.31
N SER A 131 -10.40 8.33 -2.66
CA SER A 131 -9.73 9.06 -1.57
C SER A 131 -8.95 10.29 -2.06
N GLY A 132 -8.77 10.45 -3.37
CA GLY A 132 -7.97 11.54 -3.96
C GLY A 132 -6.50 11.51 -3.55
N ASN A 133 -6.02 10.39 -3.05
CA ASN A 133 -4.65 10.24 -2.55
C ASN A 133 -3.65 10.12 -3.69
N ILE A 134 -2.79 11.13 -3.84
CA ILE A 134 -1.68 11.07 -4.80
C ILE A 134 -0.69 9.98 -4.34
N HIS A 135 -0.35 9.08 -5.25
CA HIS A 135 0.62 8.03 -4.97
C HIS A 135 1.45 7.71 -6.21
N THR A 136 2.73 7.43 -5.99
CA THR A 136 3.67 7.09 -7.06
C THR A 136 4.11 5.65 -6.94
N HIS A 137 4.09 4.96 -8.07
CA HIS A 137 4.60 3.63 -8.27
C HIS A 137 5.98 3.71 -8.91
N ILE A 138 6.97 3.05 -8.31
CA ILE A 138 8.32 2.88 -8.88
C ILE A 138 8.51 1.38 -9.10
N VAL A 139 8.46 0.93 -10.34
CA VAL A 139 8.67 -0.47 -10.71
C VAL A 139 10.06 -0.61 -11.32
N ILE A 140 10.94 -1.35 -10.67
CA ILE A 140 12.31 -1.57 -11.15
C ILE A 140 12.50 -2.99 -11.68
N ASN A 141 13.33 -3.15 -12.71
CA ASN A 141 13.90 -4.45 -13.05
C ASN A 141 14.74 -4.94 -11.87
N SER A 142 14.65 -6.21 -11.52
CA SER A 142 15.48 -6.76 -10.44
C SER A 142 16.97 -6.83 -10.79
N VAL A 143 17.33 -6.72 -12.06
CA VAL A 143 18.71 -6.80 -12.57
C VAL A 143 19.20 -5.40 -12.92
N ARG A 144 20.36 -5.02 -12.38
CA ARG A 144 21.00 -3.74 -12.66
C ARG A 144 21.53 -3.73 -14.11
N LYS A 145 21.14 -2.72 -14.88
CA LYS A 145 21.56 -2.56 -16.29
C LYS A 145 23.00 -2.05 -16.37
N ASP A 146 23.31 -0.98 -15.63
CA ASP A 146 24.58 -0.26 -15.69
C ASP A 146 25.31 -0.31 -14.36
N ALA A 147 26.64 -0.49 -14.36
CA ALA A 147 27.44 -0.37 -13.15
C ALA A 147 27.41 1.07 -12.62
N VAL A 148 27.47 1.21 -11.30
CA VAL A 148 27.34 2.49 -10.60
C VAL A 148 28.38 2.61 -9.49
N GLU A 149 28.52 3.80 -8.91
CA GLU A 149 29.28 3.98 -7.70
C GLU A 149 28.63 3.26 -6.51
N ARG A 150 29.47 2.68 -5.65
CA ARG A 150 29.01 1.94 -4.49
C ARG A 150 28.30 2.85 -3.51
N GLN A 151 27.09 2.49 -3.14
CA GLN A 151 26.27 3.22 -2.17
C GLN A 151 26.42 2.65 -0.76
N SER A 152 26.22 3.50 0.26
CA SER A 152 26.38 3.13 1.67
C SER A 152 25.50 1.97 2.13
N TYR A 153 24.34 1.77 1.50
CA TYR A 153 23.40 0.68 1.79
C TYR A 153 23.76 -0.66 1.14
N MET A 154 24.77 -0.70 0.26
CA MET A 154 25.21 -1.94 -0.40
C MET A 154 26.11 -2.76 0.53
N ASP A 155 25.65 -3.95 0.90
CA ASP A 155 26.32 -4.81 1.89
C ASP A 155 27.26 -5.84 1.28
N LYS A 156 26.93 -6.30 0.05
CA LYS A 156 27.66 -7.40 -0.58
C LYS A 156 28.72 -6.90 -1.56
N PRO A 157 29.83 -7.63 -1.72
CA PRO A 157 30.79 -7.35 -2.79
C PRO A 157 30.10 -7.33 -4.15
N HIS A 158 30.54 -6.42 -5.01
CA HIS A 158 30.04 -6.25 -6.39
C HIS A 158 28.56 -5.88 -6.53
N GLU A 159 27.93 -5.41 -5.43
CA GLU A 159 26.52 -5.02 -5.48
C GLU A 159 26.27 -3.80 -6.38
N GLU A 160 27.31 -3.00 -6.64
CA GLU A 160 27.37 -1.88 -7.59
C GLU A 160 27.50 -2.30 -9.07
N ALA A 161 27.83 -3.56 -9.33
CA ALA A 161 28.12 -4.02 -10.69
C ALA A 161 26.86 -4.19 -11.54
N ALA A 162 27.01 -4.03 -12.86
CA ALA A 162 25.99 -4.41 -13.82
C ALA A 162 25.68 -5.92 -13.72
N GLY A 163 24.43 -6.31 -13.97
CA GLY A 163 23.96 -7.69 -13.82
C GLY A 163 23.69 -8.13 -12.38
N TYR A 164 23.98 -7.29 -11.37
CA TYR A 164 23.68 -7.64 -9.98
C TYR A 164 22.18 -7.50 -9.69
N LYS A 165 21.63 -8.47 -8.94
CA LYS A 165 20.19 -8.45 -8.58
C LYS A 165 19.94 -7.54 -7.39
N HIS A 166 18.91 -6.73 -7.49
CA HIS A 166 18.48 -5.83 -6.42
C HIS A 166 18.16 -6.58 -5.12
N ARG A 167 18.63 -6.01 -4.01
CA ARG A 167 18.43 -6.54 -2.66
C ARG A 167 17.68 -5.52 -1.83
N SER A 168 16.45 -5.85 -1.49
CA SER A 168 15.63 -5.06 -0.54
C SER A 168 15.93 -5.47 0.90
N THR A 169 17.16 -5.23 1.37
CA THR A 169 17.58 -5.47 2.76
C THR A 169 16.99 -4.42 3.70
N ASP A 170 17.00 -4.68 5.00
CA ASP A 170 16.57 -3.69 6.00
C ASP A 170 17.40 -2.41 5.91
N LYS A 171 18.71 -2.55 5.64
CA LYS A 171 19.61 -1.40 5.46
C LYS A 171 19.20 -0.55 4.26
N PHE A 172 18.89 -1.18 3.12
CA PHE A 172 18.36 -0.49 1.94
C PHE A 172 17.01 0.15 2.25
N MET A 173 16.07 -0.57 2.87
CA MET A 173 14.74 -0.07 3.17
C MET A 173 14.77 1.11 4.14
N ASN A 174 15.67 1.08 5.13
CA ASN A 174 15.87 2.19 6.06
C ASN A 174 16.46 3.41 5.34
N ALA A 175 17.45 3.22 4.46
CA ALA A 175 17.99 4.29 3.63
C ALA A 175 16.91 4.89 2.73
N PHE A 176 16.11 4.06 2.05
CA PHE A 176 15.03 4.51 1.20
C PHE A 176 13.97 5.32 1.97
N LYS A 177 13.50 4.82 3.10
CA LYS A 177 12.56 5.54 3.97
C LYS A 177 13.13 6.88 4.44
N LYS A 178 14.40 6.91 4.85
CA LYS A 178 15.08 8.13 5.28
C LYS A 178 15.11 9.15 4.13
N THR A 179 15.52 8.74 2.94
CA THR A 179 15.57 9.61 1.76
C THR A 179 14.19 10.16 1.39
N VAL A 180 13.13 9.34 1.47
CA VAL A 180 11.74 9.80 1.25
C VAL A 180 11.35 10.84 2.27
N MET A 181 11.63 10.62 3.57
CA MET A 181 11.31 11.59 4.64
C MET A 181 12.04 12.91 4.43
N GLU A 182 13.35 12.86 4.15
CA GLU A 182 14.17 14.04 3.91
C GLU A 182 13.64 14.84 2.70
N ARG A 183 13.27 14.15 1.62
CA ARG A 183 12.73 14.80 0.43
C ARG A 183 11.35 15.43 0.70
N CYS A 184 10.45 14.72 1.35
CA CYS A 184 9.13 15.27 1.72
C CYS A 184 9.27 16.49 2.62
N GLN A 185 10.19 16.46 3.58
CA GLN A 185 10.48 17.60 4.46
C GLN A 185 11.04 18.81 3.68
N GLN A 186 11.94 18.59 2.74
CA GLN A 186 12.49 19.65 1.87
C GLN A 186 11.39 20.32 1.03
N GLU A 187 10.40 19.57 0.60
CA GLU A 187 9.26 20.06 -0.17
C GLU A 187 8.12 20.63 0.69
N GLY A 188 8.28 20.65 2.01
CA GLY A 188 7.27 21.14 2.96
C GLY A 188 6.05 20.24 3.09
N LEU A 189 6.16 18.94 2.74
CA LEU A 189 5.07 17.97 2.81
C LEU A 189 4.99 17.35 4.21
N HIS A 190 3.78 16.95 4.60
CA HIS A 190 3.53 16.25 5.86
C HIS A 190 4.29 14.93 5.92
N GLN A 191 5.13 14.77 6.92
CA GLN A 191 5.92 13.56 7.10
C GLN A 191 5.90 13.07 8.54
N ILE A 192 5.77 11.76 8.72
CA ILE A 192 6.00 11.07 9.99
C ILE A 192 7.34 10.36 9.95
N ASP A 193 7.85 9.98 11.11
CA ASP A 193 9.04 9.13 11.19
C ASP A 193 8.71 7.69 10.75
N LEU A 194 9.11 7.34 9.52
CA LEU A 194 8.95 5.99 8.96
C LEU A 194 9.89 4.96 9.58
N LEU A 195 10.89 5.40 10.36
CA LEU A 195 11.86 4.56 11.04
C LEU A 195 11.51 4.32 12.50
N ALA A 196 10.57 5.12 13.05
CA ALA A 196 10.08 4.92 14.41
C ALA A 196 9.50 3.50 14.56
N LEU A 197 9.82 2.88 15.67
CA LEU A 197 9.22 1.60 16.04
C LEU A 197 7.73 1.85 16.35
N ALA A 198 6.85 1.12 15.66
CA ALA A 198 5.44 1.14 16.00
C ALA A 198 5.25 0.57 17.43
N GLU A 199 4.56 1.29 18.29
CA GLU A 199 4.19 0.81 19.64
C GLU A 199 3.41 -0.51 19.57
N ARG A 200 2.60 -0.66 18.53
CA ARG A 200 1.81 -1.87 18.28
C ARG A 200 1.97 -2.31 16.84
N LYS A 201 2.58 -3.47 16.66
CA LYS A 201 2.70 -4.11 15.33
C LYS A 201 1.51 -5.03 15.11
N ILE A 202 0.77 -4.81 14.02
CA ILE A 202 -0.22 -5.74 13.52
C ILE A 202 0.23 -6.26 12.15
N THR A 203 0.00 -7.54 11.88
CA THR A 203 0.28 -8.10 10.56
C THR A 203 -0.75 -7.62 9.54
N GLN A 204 -0.41 -7.65 8.25
CA GLN A 204 -1.36 -7.34 7.19
C GLN A 204 -2.62 -8.23 7.26
N LYS A 205 -2.45 -9.50 7.65
CA LYS A 205 -3.56 -10.43 7.84
C LYS A 205 -4.50 -9.98 8.97
N GLU A 206 -3.94 -9.57 10.11
CA GLU A 206 -4.72 -9.04 11.24
C GLU A 206 -5.45 -7.76 10.85
N TYR A 207 -4.77 -6.81 10.18
CA TYR A 207 -5.39 -5.59 9.68
C TYR A 207 -6.56 -5.88 8.74
N MET A 208 -6.39 -6.77 7.75
CA MET A 208 -7.45 -7.15 6.82
C MET A 208 -8.61 -7.85 7.53
N THR A 209 -8.32 -8.70 8.53
CA THR A 209 -9.36 -9.35 9.35
C THR A 209 -10.16 -8.33 10.14
N GLN A 210 -9.51 -7.33 10.74
CA GLN A 210 -10.19 -6.24 11.45
C GLN A 210 -11.06 -5.40 10.50
N LYS A 211 -10.53 -5.05 9.33
CA LYS A 211 -11.27 -4.29 8.31
C LYS A 211 -12.51 -5.04 7.82
N HIS A 212 -12.39 -6.32 7.50
CA HIS A 212 -13.54 -7.15 7.09
C HIS A 212 -14.55 -7.34 8.22
N GLY A 213 -14.06 -7.48 9.46
CA GLY A 213 -14.92 -7.55 10.64
C GLY A 213 -15.74 -6.28 10.85
N GLN A 214 -15.12 -5.12 10.70
CA GLN A 214 -15.79 -3.84 10.81
C GLN A 214 -16.83 -3.63 9.70
N GLN A 215 -16.54 -4.03 8.48
CA GLN A 215 -17.49 -3.95 7.37
C GLN A 215 -18.70 -4.86 7.58
N LYS A 216 -18.49 -6.10 8.01
CA LYS A 216 -19.59 -7.01 8.36
C LYS A 216 -20.46 -6.47 9.49
N LEU A 217 -19.85 -5.87 10.51
CA LEU A 217 -20.58 -5.20 11.58
C LEU A 217 -21.46 -4.07 11.04
N TYR A 218 -20.91 -3.25 10.14
CA TYR A 218 -21.67 -2.18 9.51
C TYR A 218 -22.87 -2.72 8.73
N GLU A 219 -22.70 -3.76 7.92
CA GLU A 219 -23.79 -4.42 7.15
C GLU A 219 -24.87 -5.00 8.07
N ILE A 220 -24.46 -5.65 9.17
CA ILE A 220 -25.41 -6.17 10.18
C ILE A 220 -26.19 -5.03 10.83
N ASN A 221 -25.51 -3.97 11.24
CA ASN A 221 -26.15 -2.82 11.87
C ASN A 221 -27.13 -2.09 10.93
N GLN A 222 -26.82 -2.01 9.63
CA GLN A 222 -27.75 -1.46 8.64
C GLN A 222 -29.04 -2.28 8.57
N LYS A 223 -28.96 -3.59 8.58
CA LYS A 223 -30.13 -4.48 8.61
C LYS A 223 -30.94 -4.31 9.89
N ILE A 224 -30.26 -4.26 11.05
CA ILE A 224 -30.90 -4.05 12.36
C ILE A 224 -31.64 -2.71 12.39
N ILE A 225 -31.07 -1.64 11.83
CA ILE A 225 -31.72 -0.34 11.74
C ILE A 225 -32.92 -0.39 10.80
N GLN A 226 -32.83 -1.08 9.67
CA GLN A 226 -33.94 -1.28 8.75
C GLN A 226 -35.12 -2.03 9.40
N ASP A 227 -34.80 -2.95 10.32
CA ASP A 227 -35.80 -3.69 11.12
C ASP A 227 -36.33 -2.89 12.33
N GLY A 228 -35.96 -1.61 12.47
CA GLY A 228 -36.40 -0.73 13.54
C GLY A 228 -35.78 -1.01 14.91
N LEU A 229 -34.70 -1.77 14.95
CA LEU A 229 -33.97 -2.14 16.17
C LEU A 229 -32.75 -1.26 16.42
N LYS A 230 -32.27 -1.20 17.66
CA LYS A 230 -31.04 -0.46 17.99
C LYS A 230 -29.81 -1.23 17.52
N PRO A 231 -28.88 -0.59 16.80
CA PRO A 231 -27.65 -1.22 16.36
C PRO A 231 -26.76 -1.62 17.53
N THR A 232 -26.04 -2.73 17.39
CA THR A 232 -25.06 -3.16 18.39
C THR A 232 -23.74 -2.39 18.20
N SER A 233 -23.21 -1.84 19.30
CA SER A 233 -21.95 -1.08 19.27
C SER A 233 -20.70 -1.95 19.47
N THR A 234 -20.86 -3.24 19.80
CA THR A 234 -19.74 -4.09 20.20
C THR A 234 -19.77 -5.44 19.49
N VAL A 235 -18.70 -5.74 18.75
CA VAL A 235 -18.41 -7.09 18.22
C VAL A 235 -17.16 -7.59 18.94
N PHE A 236 -17.27 -8.74 19.61
CA PHE A 236 -16.11 -9.42 20.17
C PHE A 236 -15.50 -10.35 19.11
N LEU A 237 -14.23 -10.12 18.82
CA LEU A 237 -13.42 -11.03 18.02
C LEU A 237 -12.86 -12.09 18.98
N THR A 238 -13.36 -13.32 18.89
CA THR A 238 -12.78 -14.45 19.61
C THR A 238 -11.73 -15.12 18.74
N GLN A 239 -10.54 -15.33 19.31
CA GLN A 239 -9.45 -16.06 18.66
C GLN A 239 -9.76 -17.56 18.75
N GLY A 240 -10.15 -18.17 17.63
CA GLY A 240 -10.23 -19.63 17.52
C GLY A 240 -8.92 -20.20 16.94
N SER A 241 -8.67 -21.48 17.12
CA SER A 241 -7.45 -22.19 16.69
C SER A 241 -7.17 -22.15 15.18
N VAL A 242 -8.07 -21.63 14.35
CA VAL A 242 -7.95 -21.54 12.89
C VAL A 242 -8.57 -20.26 12.31
N GLY A 243 -8.65 -19.17 13.05
CA GLY A 243 -9.15 -17.89 12.55
C GLY A 243 -10.01 -17.13 13.56
N TYR A 244 -10.23 -15.84 13.26
CA TYR A 244 -11.14 -15.00 14.03
C TYR A 244 -12.58 -15.31 13.64
N SER A 245 -13.42 -15.68 14.62
CA SER A 245 -14.86 -15.78 14.42
C SER A 245 -15.57 -14.56 15.03
N LEU A 246 -16.52 -14.01 14.30
CA LEU A 246 -17.44 -13.00 14.80
C LEU A 246 -18.54 -13.72 15.59
N ARG A 247 -18.61 -13.51 16.90
CA ARG A 247 -19.78 -13.91 17.68
C ARG A 247 -20.67 -12.70 17.93
N GLN A 248 -21.90 -12.79 17.51
CA GLN A 248 -22.95 -11.86 17.91
C GLN A 248 -23.32 -12.16 19.35
N ILE A 249 -23.25 -11.15 20.24
CA ILE A 249 -23.84 -11.29 21.55
C ILE A 249 -25.33 -11.02 21.39
N SER A 250 -26.12 -12.08 21.44
CA SER A 250 -27.56 -11.90 21.64
C SER A 250 -27.78 -11.18 22.97
N PRO A 251 -28.69 -10.20 23.04
CA PRO A 251 -29.08 -9.61 24.31
C PRO A 251 -29.55 -10.73 25.23
N ALA A 252 -29.19 -10.63 26.51
CA ALA A 252 -29.56 -11.61 27.51
C ALA A 252 -31.08 -11.90 27.45
N PRO A 253 -31.52 -13.19 27.54
CA PRO A 253 -32.93 -13.52 27.52
C PRO A 253 -33.60 -12.97 28.77
N GLY A 254 -34.39 -11.87 28.66
CA GLY A 254 -35.09 -11.31 29.80
C GLY A 254 -35.69 -9.91 29.64
N CYS A 255 -35.44 -9.18 28.58
CA CYS A 255 -36.12 -7.89 28.41
C CYS A 255 -37.35 -8.05 27.50
N LYS A 256 -38.47 -8.35 28.10
CA LYS A 256 -39.79 -8.26 27.46
C LYS A 256 -40.25 -6.80 27.51
N SER A 257 -40.55 -6.26 26.31
CA SER A 257 -41.33 -5.05 25.99
C SER A 257 -40.88 -3.70 26.59
N PRO A 258 -40.93 -2.59 25.79
CA PRO A 258 -40.42 -1.27 26.14
C PRO A 258 -41.32 -0.46 27.10
N ASP A 259 -42.40 -0.99 27.61
CA ASP A 259 -43.40 -0.23 28.39
C ASP A 259 -43.35 -0.52 29.88
N LYS A 260 -42.26 -0.38 30.56
CA LYS A 260 -42.21 -0.19 32.03
C LYS A 260 -40.76 -0.15 32.51
N CYS A 261 -40.18 1.03 32.52
CA CYS A 261 -39.07 1.39 33.42
C CYS A 261 -39.00 2.92 33.52
N GLU A 262 -40.03 3.56 34.08
CA GLU A 262 -39.87 4.79 34.84
C GLU A 262 -39.67 4.37 36.30
N GLY A 263 -38.53 4.74 36.87
CA GLY A 263 -38.31 4.53 38.29
C GLY A 263 -36.83 4.55 38.67
N ASN A 264 -36.36 5.72 39.07
CA ASN A 264 -35.30 6.02 40.04
C ASN A 264 -34.20 4.99 40.28
N ALA A 265 -32.95 5.35 39.96
CA ALA A 265 -31.79 4.88 40.73
C ALA A 265 -30.67 5.92 40.68
N GLU A 266 -30.26 6.35 41.84
CA GLU A 266 -29.10 7.18 42.17
C GLU A 266 -27.77 6.50 41.81
N PRO A 267 -26.66 7.25 41.65
CA PRO A 267 -25.37 6.68 41.26
C PRO A 267 -24.64 6.07 42.47
N GLY A 268 -24.57 4.76 42.49
CA GLY A 268 -23.77 4.03 43.46
C GLY A 268 -22.33 3.88 42.93
N LEU A 269 -21.37 4.45 43.65
CA LEU A 269 -19.92 4.12 43.56
C LEU A 269 -19.70 2.61 43.68
N CYS A 270 -18.93 2.06 42.82
CA CYS A 270 -18.27 0.78 43.09
C CYS A 270 -16.78 0.83 42.80
N SER A 271 -16.06 0.66 43.85
CA SER A 271 -14.61 0.66 44.02
C SER A 271 -13.95 -0.60 43.49
N SER A 272 -12.78 -0.38 42.95
CA SER A 272 -11.56 -1.21 43.01
C SER A 272 -11.66 -2.75 43.11
N GLY A 273 -10.98 -3.43 42.23
CA GLY A 273 -10.60 -4.85 42.37
C GLY A 273 -9.54 -5.25 41.35
N LYS A 274 -8.36 -5.33 41.82
CA LYS A 274 -7.06 -5.76 41.30
C LYS A 274 -7.05 -7.10 40.55
N THR A 275 -6.01 -7.20 39.67
CA THR A 275 -5.06 -8.32 39.43
C THR A 275 -5.59 -9.54 38.63
N PHE A 276 -5.05 -9.86 37.54
CA PHE A 276 -3.72 -10.41 37.14
C PHE A 276 -3.44 -10.14 35.68
#